data_4bc30243194b000473f3111a3c2ae8cd
#
_entry.id   4bc30243194b000473f3111a3c2ae8cd
#
_cell.length_a   1.000
_cell.length_b   1.000
_cell.length_c   1.000
_cell.angle_alpha   90.00
_cell.angle_beta   90.00
_cell.angle_gamma   90.00
#
_symmetry.space_group_name_H-M   'P 1'
#
loop_
_entity.id
_entity.type
_entity.pdbx_description
1 polymer ?
#
loop_
_entity_poly.entity_id
_entity_poly.type
_entity_poly.pdbx_seq_one_letter_code
_entity_poly.pdbx_strand_id
1 'polypeptide(L)'
;MVYRVFVEKKPELAAEAKALLFDIRTLLGIDSLENVRVINRYDAENITPELFEYAKGTVFSEPQLDRVSDRLEAAGDAVFAVEYLPGQFDQRADSAAQCIQLISQGERPLIRTAKVYVLYGALSEEQQAAIKKYVINPVEAREAGLDKPETLKLSYSIPTEVETLEGFCALDRAGLEDFVRDYGLAMDAEDIAFCQAYFRSEHRDPTITEIRMIDTYWSDHCRHTTFSTELKDVEFGEGYYRTPMESTYQSYLDTREDIFKGRKDKFVCLMDLALMGMRKLKKEGKLQDMEESDEINACSVIVPVEMDYGDAPVTEEWLIFFKNETHNHPT
;
A
#
# COMPACT_ATOMS: atom_id res chain seq x y z
N MET A 1 16.37 -29.66 -3.55
CA MET A 1 16.88 -29.11 -4.84
C MET A 1 15.89 -28.06 -5.30
N VAL A 2 16.40 -26.88 -5.74
CA VAL A 2 15.56 -25.79 -6.25
C VAL A 2 15.49 -25.89 -7.78
N TYR A 3 14.28 -25.83 -8.32
CA TYR A 3 14.00 -25.67 -9.74
C TYR A 3 13.68 -24.21 -10.04
N ARG A 4 14.05 -23.72 -11.22
CA ARG A 4 13.82 -22.31 -11.63
C ARG A 4 13.23 -22.27 -13.03
N VAL A 5 12.24 -21.37 -13.19
CA VAL A 5 11.67 -21.05 -14.51
C VAL A 5 11.45 -19.53 -14.62
N PHE A 6 11.63 -19.04 -15.83
CA PHE A 6 11.39 -17.63 -16.21
C PHE A 6 10.18 -17.58 -17.16
N VAL A 7 9.28 -16.68 -16.87
CA VAL A 7 8.03 -16.51 -17.62
C VAL A 7 7.87 -15.05 -18.01
N GLU A 8 7.77 -14.79 -19.29
CA GLU A 8 7.67 -13.45 -19.85
C GLU A 8 6.49 -13.34 -20.79
N LYS A 9 5.73 -12.26 -20.73
CA LYS A 9 4.68 -11.98 -21.71
C LYS A 9 5.28 -11.82 -23.11
N LYS A 10 4.59 -12.34 -24.12
CA LYS A 10 4.97 -12.10 -25.52
C LYS A 10 5.07 -10.60 -25.79
N PRO A 11 5.98 -10.12 -26.64
CA PRO A 11 6.26 -8.68 -26.79
C PRO A 11 5.04 -7.81 -27.10
N GLU A 12 4.10 -8.33 -27.87
CA GLU A 12 2.84 -7.66 -28.19
C GLU A 12 1.94 -7.48 -26.97
N LEU A 13 2.04 -8.37 -25.97
CA LEU A 13 1.23 -8.43 -24.77
C LEU A 13 1.95 -7.88 -23.52
N ALA A 14 3.20 -7.43 -23.64
CA ALA A 14 4.04 -6.96 -22.55
C ALA A 14 3.63 -5.54 -22.08
N ALA A 15 2.40 -5.36 -21.64
CA ALA A 15 1.86 -4.06 -21.24
C ALA A 15 2.62 -3.45 -20.05
N GLU A 16 2.97 -4.26 -19.03
CA GLU A 16 3.73 -3.81 -17.86
C GLU A 16 5.11 -3.25 -18.25
N ALA A 17 5.83 -3.94 -19.13
CA ALA A 17 7.13 -3.49 -19.60
C ALA A 17 7.05 -2.19 -20.42
N LYS A 18 6.00 -2.05 -21.25
CA LYS A 18 5.76 -0.84 -22.04
C LYS A 18 5.38 0.35 -21.16
N ALA A 19 4.54 0.14 -20.15
CA ALA A 19 4.18 1.16 -19.18
C ALA A 19 5.41 1.62 -18.39
N LEU A 20 6.21 0.69 -17.87
CA LEU A 20 7.44 1.00 -17.15
C LEU A 20 8.43 1.80 -18.00
N LEU A 21 8.62 1.43 -19.28
CA LEU A 21 9.46 2.19 -20.20
C LEU A 21 8.95 3.63 -20.37
N PHE A 22 7.65 3.80 -20.53
CA PHE A 22 7.02 5.10 -20.64
C PHE A 22 7.24 5.93 -19.37
N ASP A 23 7.00 5.36 -18.20
CA ASP A 23 7.15 6.03 -16.91
C ASP A 23 8.60 6.47 -16.67
N ILE A 24 9.58 5.59 -16.93
CA ILE A 24 11.00 5.92 -16.74
C ILE A 24 11.41 7.08 -17.66
N ARG A 25 10.97 7.08 -18.91
CA ARG A 25 11.27 8.17 -19.83
C ARG A 25 10.59 9.49 -19.43
N THR A 26 9.31 9.44 -19.06
CA THR A 26 8.52 10.64 -18.82
C THR A 26 8.68 11.20 -17.41
N LEU A 27 8.75 10.34 -16.38
CA LEU A 27 8.81 10.78 -14.99
C LEU A 27 10.26 10.95 -14.50
N LEU A 28 11.17 10.07 -14.92
CA LEU A 28 12.58 10.17 -14.54
C LEU A 28 13.44 10.91 -15.57
N GLY A 29 12.91 11.21 -16.76
CA GLY A 29 13.64 11.91 -17.82
C GLY A 29 14.82 11.10 -18.40
N ILE A 30 14.77 9.76 -18.36
CA ILE A 30 15.85 8.88 -18.82
C ILE A 30 15.56 8.42 -20.26
N ASP A 31 15.78 9.30 -21.21
CA ASP A 31 15.54 9.03 -22.64
C ASP A 31 16.48 7.99 -23.24
N SER A 32 17.66 7.78 -22.64
CA SER A 32 18.63 6.77 -23.06
C SER A 32 18.18 5.31 -22.85
N LEU A 33 17.12 5.08 -22.06
CA LEU A 33 16.50 3.75 -21.96
C LEU A 33 15.71 3.44 -23.22
N GLU A 34 16.15 2.46 -23.98
CA GLU A 34 15.56 2.11 -25.27
C GLU A 34 14.42 1.10 -25.16
N ASN A 35 14.59 0.09 -24.29
CA ASN A 35 13.61 -0.95 -24.07
C ASN A 35 13.72 -1.52 -22.65
N VAL A 36 12.61 -2.12 -22.18
CA VAL A 36 12.53 -2.84 -20.91
C VAL A 36 11.85 -4.18 -21.14
N ARG A 37 12.37 -5.23 -20.51
CA ARG A 37 11.65 -6.50 -20.37
C ARG A 37 11.38 -6.76 -18.90
N VAL A 38 10.21 -7.28 -18.59
CA VAL A 38 9.80 -7.69 -17.25
C VAL A 38 9.50 -9.19 -17.30
N ILE A 39 10.26 -9.95 -16.53
CA ILE A 39 10.25 -11.41 -16.55
C ILE A 39 9.90 -11.89 -15.13
N ASN A 40 8.86 -12.69 -14.98
CA ASN A 40 8.53 -13.35 -13.74
C ASN A 40 9.44 -14.57 -13.53
N ARG A 41 10.16 -14.60 -12.42
CA ARG A 41 10.97 -15.74 -12.01
C ARG A 41 10.21 -16.52 -10.95
N TYR A 42 10.15 -17.83 -11.12
CA TYR A 42 9.67 -18.75 -10.09
C TYR A 42 10.79 -19.69 -9.69
N ASP A 43 11.02 -19.78 -8.40
CA ASP A 43 11.89 -20.77 -7.76
C ASP A 43 11.00 -21.71 -6.97
N ALA A 44 11.15 -23.04 -7.19
CA ALA A 44 10.34 -24.06 -6.55
C ALA A 44 11.22 -25.12 -5.87
N GLU A 45 10.90 -25.46 -4.63
CA GLU A 45 11.54 -26.52 -3.85
C GLU A 45 10.48 -27.48 -3.28
N ASN A 46 10.86 -28.71 -2.97
CA ASN A 46 9.96 -29.78 -2.54
C ASN A 46 8.91 -30.14 -3.60
N ILE A 47 9.36 -30.24 -4.84
CA ILE A 47 8.56 -30.63 -6.00
C ILE A 47 9.34 -31.65 -6.83
N THR A 48 8.65 -32.61 -7.46
CA THR A 48 9.32 -33.55 -8.36
C THR A 48 9.63 -32.91 -9.71
N PRO A 49 10.67 -33.37 -10.44
CA PRO A 49 10.99 -32.86 -11.76
C PRO A 49 9.79 -32.90 -12.72
N GLU A 50 9.06 -34.00 -12.72
CA GLU A 50 7.92 -34.24 -13.61
C GLU A 50 6.77 -33.26 -13.32
N LEU A 51 6.47 -33.06 -12.04
CA LEU A 51 5.44 -32.09 -11.61
C LEU A 51 5.85 -30.65 -11.91
N PHE A 52 7.14 -30.32 -11.74
CA PHE A 52 7.67 -29.01 -12.09
C PHE A 52 7.56 -28.74 -13.61
N GLU A 53 7.93 -29.71 -14.45
CA GLU A 53 7.79 -29.60 -15.93
C GLU A 53 6.32 -29.41 -16.33
N TYR A 54 5.42 -30.17 -15.71
CA TYR A 54 3.98 -30.02 -15.95
C TYR A 54 3.47 -28.63 -15.52
N ALA A 55 3.93 -28.14 -14.38
CA ALA A 55 3.53 -26.84 -13.84
C ALA A 55 3.99 -25.65 -14.71
N LYS A 56 5.04 -25.79 -15.51
CA LYS A 56 5.52 -24.72 -16.40
C LYS A 56 4.41 -24.22 -17.34
N GLY A 57 3.64 -25.11 -17.92
CA GLY A 57 2.58 -24.76 -18.87
C GLY A 57 1.18 -24.67 -18.28
N THR A 58 0.99 -25.06 -17.00
CA THR A 58 -0.34 -25.12 -16.39
C THR A 58 -0.52 -24.19 -15.19
N VAL A 59 0.56 -23.84 -14.51
CA VAL A 59 0.53 -23.02 -13.29
C VAL A 59 1.35 -21.75 -13.44
N PHE A 60 2.60 -21.87 -13.92
CA PHE A 60 3.51 -20.71 -13.96
C PHE A 60 3.28 -19.83 -15.18
N SER A 61 2.68 -20.36 -16.26
CA SER A 61 2.48 -19.62 -17.51
C SER A 61 1.16 -19.93 -18.18
N GLU A 62 0.75 -19.02 -19.03
CA GLU A 62 -0.31 -19.19 -20.02
C GLU A 62 0.33 -19.33 -21.41
N PRO A 63 0.42 -20.56 -22.00
CA PRO A 63 1.19 -20.79 -23.23
C PRO A 63 0.80 -19.91 -24.42
N GLN A 64 -0.45 -19.44 -24.47
CA GLN A 64 -0.94 -18.53 -25.50
C GLN A 64 -0.34 -17.12 -25.36
N LEU A 65 -0.06 -16.69 -24.12
CA LEU A 65 0.32 -15.31 -23.77
C LEU A 65 1.80 -15.18 -23.42
N ASP A 66 2.41 -16.26 -22.93
CA ASP A 66 3.73 -16.26 -22.32
C ASP A 66 4.78 -17.01 -23.16
N ARG A 67 6.04 -16.64 -22.91
CA ARG A 67 7.23 -17.40 -23.24
C ARG A 67 7.84 -17.95 -21.96
N VAL A 68 8.25 -19.21 -21.99
CA VAL A 68 8.83 -19.90 -20.84
C VAL A 68 10.27 -20.29 -21.16
N SER A 69 11.18 -20.07 -20.22
CA SER A 69 12.59 -20.46 -20.34
C SER A 69 13.16 -20.97 -19.04
N ASP A 70 14.03 -21.95 -19.08
CA ASP A 70 14.78 -22.45 -17.92
C ASP A 70 16.04 -21.60 -17.61
N ARG A 71 16.38 -20.70 -18.51
CA ARG A 71 17.54 -19.80 -18.38
C ARG A 71 17.10 -18.36 -18.60
N LEU A 72 17.72 -17.47 -17.86
CA LEU A 72 17.55 -16.05 -18.07
C LEU A 72 18.27 -15.65 -19.37
N GLU A 73 17.49 -15.36 -20.41
CA GLU A 73 18.01 -14.78 -21.64
C GLU A 73 18.10 -13.26 -21.46
N ALA A 74 19.12 -12.83 -20.74
CA ALA A 74 19.36 -11.42 -20.44
C ALA A 74 20.49 -10.88 -21.31
N ALA A 75 20.16 -10.50 -22.53
CA ALA A 75 21.08 -9.78 -23.42
C ALA A 75 20.94 -8.25 -23.30
N GLY A 76 20.56 -7.75 -22.12
CA GLY A 76 20.40 -6.31 -21.86
C GLY A 76 21.70 -5.68 -21.32
N ASP A 77 21.73 -4.36 -21.32
CA ASP A 77 22.86 -3.56 -20.82
C ASP A 77 22.90 -3.52 -19.28
N ALA A 78 21.75 -3.66 -18.62
CA ALA A 78 21.63 -3.84 -17.19
C ALA A 78 20.51 -4.82 -16.83
N VAL A 79 20.74 -5.60 -15.77
CA VAL A 79 19.77 -6.60 -15.28
C VAL A 79 19.76 -6.57 -13.76
N PHE A 80 18.57 -6.54 -13.18
CA PHE A 80 18.37 -6.71 -11.74
C PHE A 80 17.05 -7.46 -11.48
N ALA A 81 16.93 -8.03 -10.30
CA ALA A 81 15.72 -8.71 -9.87
C ALA A 81 15.17 -8.07 -8.60
N VAL A 82 13.87 -8.16 -8.40
CA VAL A 82 13.16 -7.66 -7.23
C VAL A 82 12.31 -8.77 -6.64
N GLU A 83 12.47 -9.00 -5.34
CA GLU A 83 11.67 -9.97 -4.58
C GLU A 83 11.02 -9.31 -3.37
N TYR A 84 9.97 -9.92 -2.84
CA TYR A 84 9.37 -9.46 -1.59
C TYR A 84 10.33 -9.63 -0.40
N LEU A 85 10.23 -8.70 0.55
CA LEU A 85 10.94 -8.82 1.83
C LEU A 85 10.49 -10.07 2.58
N PRO A 86 11.37 -10.69 3.37
CA PRO A 86 10.96 -11.74 4.29
C PRO A 86 9.83 -11.29 5.21
N GLY A 87 8.76 -12.09 5.28
CA GLY A 87 7.56 -11.75 6.04
C GLY A 87 6.46 -11.08 5.22
N GLN A 88 6.77 -10.57 4.04
CA GLN A 88 5.75 -10.07 3.12
C GLN A 88 5.06 -11.23 2.40
N PHE A 89 3.77 -11.05 2.10
CA PHE A 89 2.96 -12.05 1.41
C PHE A 89 3.19 -12.00 -0.11
N ASP A 90 3.80 -13.06 -0.63
CA ASP A 90 3.97 -13.27 -2.07
C ASP A 90 2.75 -14.00 -2.64
N GLN A 91 1.73 -13.23 -3.05
CA GLN A 91 0.49 -13.76 -3.60
C GLN A 91 0.72 -14.66 -4.82
N ARG A 92 1.68 -14.34 -5.68
CA ARG A 92 1.99 -15.14 -6.87
C ARG A 92 2.59 -16.48 -6.49
N ALA A 93 3.51 -16.51 -5.54
CA ALA A 93 4.10 -17.74 -5.01
C ALA A 93 3.06 -18.60 -4.29
N ASP A 94 2.22 -17.97 -3.47
CA ASP A 94 1.16 -18.63 -2.72
C ASP A 94 0.15 -19.29 -3.65
N SER A 95 -0.36 -18.57 -4.63
CA SER A 95 -1.31 -19.09 -5.63
C SER A 95 -0.71 -20.25 -6.44
N ALA A 96 0.54 -20.11 -6.87
CA ALA A 96 1.22 -21.17 -7.60
C ALA A 96 1.41 -22.44 -6.73
N ALA A 97 1.81 -22.28 -5.47
CA ALA A 97 1.94 -23.41 -4.54
C ALA A 97 0.61 -24.12 -4.29
N GLN A 98 -0.49 -23.35 -4.14
CA GLN A 98 -1.83 -23.92 -4.00
C GLN A 98 -2.27 -24.70 -5.25
N CYS A 99 -2.09 -24.12 -6.44
CA CYS A 99 -2.43 -24.80 -7.69
C CYS A 99 -1.67 -26.12 -7.86
N ILE A 100 -0.37 -26.12 -7.55
CA ILE A 100 0.44 -27.35 -7.62
C ILE A 100 -0.03 -28.39 -6.60
N GLN A 101 -0.36 -27.96 -5.38
CA GLN A 101 -0.91 -28.86 -4.36
C GLN A 101 -2.24 -29.49 -4.80
N LEU A 102 -3.14 -28.71 -5.39
CA LEU A 102 -4.41 -29.21 -5.92
C LEU A 102 -4.23 -30.21 -7.06
N ILE A 103 -3.28 -29.96 -7.96
CA ILE A 103 -2.99 -30.84 -9.10
C ILE A 103 -2.38 -32.17 -8.62
N SER A 104 -1.42 -32.09 -7.71
CA SER A 104 -0.69 -33.27 -7.23
C SER A 104 -1.45 -34.06 -6.15
N GLN A 105 -2.39 -33.41 -5.45
CA GLN A 105 -3.03 -33.92 -4.23
C GLN A 105 -2.02 -34.33 -3.15
N GLY A 106 -0.83 -33.75 -3.18
CA GLY A 106 0.30 -34.03 -2.31
C GLY A 106 0.64 -32.88 -1.37
N GLU A 107 1.91 -32.87 -0.94
CA GLU A 107 2.43 -31.77 -0.12
C GLU A 107 2.54 -30.49 -0.92
N ARG A 108 2.33 -29.38 -0.24
CA ARG A 108 2.47 -28.06 -0.82
C ARG A 108 3.95 -27.74 -1.06
N PRO A 109 4.38 -27.42 -2.30
CA PRO A 109 5.75 -27.04 -2.56
C PRO A 109 6.07 -25.67 -1.95
N LEU A 110 7.34 -25.43 -1.68
CA LEU A 110 7.83 -24.10 -1.34
C LEU A 110 8.13 -23.34 -2.65
N ILE A 111 7.47 -22.21 -2.85
CA ILE A 111 7.66 -21.37 -4.03
C ILE A 111 8.04 -19.96 -3.59
N ARG A 112 8.92 -19.33 -4.34
CA ARG A 112 9.24 -17.89 -4.27
C ARG A 112 9.24 -17.30 -5.64
N THR A 113 8.84 -16.04 -5.71
CA THR A 113 8.88 -15.30 -6.97
C THR A 113 9.79 -14.09 -6.88
N ALA A 114 10.24 -13.67 -8.05
CA ALA A 114 10.87 -12.37 -8.25
C ALA A 114 10.51 -11.85 -9.63
N LYS A 115 10.52 -10.53 -9.81
CA LYS A 115 10.49 -9.90 -11.12
C LYS A 115 11.91 -9.56 -11.53
N VAL A 116 12.30 -10.01 -12.73
CA VAL A 116 13.60 -9.67 -13.34
C VAL A 116 13.36 -8.59 -14.37
N TYR A 117 14.09 -7.51 -14.24
CA TYR A 117 14.07 -6.38 -15.14
C TYR A 117 15.33 -6.40 -16.00
N VAL A 118 15.16 -6.42 -17.32
CA VAL A 118 16.24 -6.36 -18.30
C VAL A 118 16.12 -5.03 -19.01
N LEU A 119 17.12 -4.18 -18.87
CA LEU A 119 17.16 -2.82 -19.41
C LEU A 119 18.07 -2.78 -20.62
N TYR A 120 17.65 -2.07 -21.65
CA TYR A 120 18.42 -1.84 -22.88
C TYR A 120 18.62 -0.36 -23.09
N GLY A 121 19.85 0.05 -23.39
CA GLY A 121 20.25 1.42 -23.65
C GLY A 121 21.48 1.83 -22.85
N ALA A 122 22.15 2.87 -23.28
CA ALA A 122 23.36 3.38 -22.64
C ALA A 122 23.01 4.09 -21.32
N LEU A 123 22.92 3.34 -20.22
CA LEU A 123 22.54 3.84 -18.90
C LEU A 123 23.76 4.04 -18.00
N SER A 124 23.91 5.23 -17.41
CA SER A 124 24.87 5.45 -16.35
C SER A 124 24.50 4.70 -15.07
N GLU A 125 25.46 4.52 -14.15
CA GLU A 125 25.20 3.92 -12.84
C GLU A 125 24.14 4.70 -12.04
N GLU A 126 24.17 6.04 -12.12
CA GLU A 126 23.20 6.91 -11.46
C GLU A 126 21.78 6.72 -12.04
N GLN A 127 21.65 6.57 -13.35
CA GLN A 127 20.37 6.29 -14.01
C GLN A 127 19.85 4.91 -13.62
N GLN A 128 20.72 3.89 -13.57
CA GLN A 128 20.33 2.56 -13.10
C GLN A 128 19.88 2.60 -11.63
N ALA A 129 20.57 3.34 -10.77
CA ALA A 129 20.18 3.51 -9.37
C ALA A 129 18.81 4.23 -9.25
N ALA A 130 18.57 5.26 -10.07
CA ALA A 130 17.30 5.96 -10.10
C ALA A 130 16.14 5.03 -10.55
N ILE A 131 16.37 4.19 -11.56
CA ILE A 131 15.40 3.19 -12.02
C ILE A 131 15.11 2.17 -10.91
N LYS A 132 16.14 1.62 -10.27
CA LYS A 132 15.97 0.70 -9.14
C LYS A 132 15.17 1.34 -8.01
N LYS A 133 15.48 2.59 -7.64
CA LYS A 133 14.74 3.34 -6.61
C LYS A 133 13.27 3.56 -6.97
N TYR A 134 12.95 3.73 -8.26
CA TYR A 134 11.59 3.87 -8.75
C TYR A 134 10.81 2.54 -8.68
N VAL A 135 11.48 1.43 -9.05
CA VAL A 135 10.85 0.11 -9.16
C VAL A 135 10.73 -0.59 -7.81
N ILE A 136 11.71 -0.42 -6.91
CA ILE A 136 11.79 -1.13 -5.63
C ILE A 136 11.12 -0.30 -4.54
N ASN A 137 9.97 -0.74 -4.06
CA ASN A 137 9.38 -0.19 -2.85
C ASN A 137 10.09 -0.81 -1.62
N PRO A 138 10.89 -0.04 -0.86
CA PRO A 138 11.69 -0.59 0.24
C PRO A 138 10.86 -1.06 1.43
N VAL A 139 9.56 -0.76 1.47
CA VAL A 139 8.65 -1.21 2.53
C VAL A 139 8.23 -2.67 2.32
N GLU A 140 8.16 -3.13 1.07
CA GLU A 140 7.66 -4.46 0.73
C GLU A 140 8.64 -5.33 -0.07
N ALA A 141 9.65 -4.71 -0.70
CA ALA A 141 10.51 -5.39 -1.64
C ALA A 141 11.98 -4.99 -1.50
N ARG A 142 12.84 -5.81 -2.05
CA ARG A 142 14.28 -5.57 -2.13
C ARG A 142 14.87 -6.09 -3.44
N GLU A 143 16.09 -5.68 -3.75
CA GLU A 143 16.85 -6.29 -4.82
C GLU A 143 17.20 -7.74 -4.49
N ALA A 144 16.94 -8.65 -5.43
CA ALA A 144 17.20 -10.08 -5.31
C ALA A 144 18.46 -10.48 -6.09
N GLY A 145 19.19 -11.48 -5.58
CA GLY A 145 20.25 -12.12 -6.35
C GLY A 145 19.74 -12.78 -7.64
N LEU A 146 20.54 -12.76 -8.68
CA LEU A 146 20.21 -13.44 -9.95
C LEU A 146 20.57 -14.93 -9.91
N ASP A 147 21.47 -15.32 -9.04
CA ASP A 147 21.88 -16.71 -8.88
C ASP A 147 20.73 -17.56 -8.29
N LYS A 148 20.70 -18.83 -8.70
CA LYS A 148 19.75 -19.78 -8.16
C LYS A 148 20.18 -20.23 -6.76
N PRO A 149 19.34 -20.04 -5.70
CA PRO A 149 19.68 -20.46 -4.35
C PRO A 149 19.72 -22.00 -4.22
N GLU A 150 20.46 -22.50 -3.28
CA GLU A 150 20.49 -23.93 -2.96
C GLU A 150 19.21 -24.40 -2.28
N THR A 151 18.60 -23.53 -1.48
CA THR A 151 17.31 -23.78 -0.80
C THR A 151 16.49 -22.49 -0.71
N LEU A 152 15.17 -22.63 -0.70
CA LEU A 152 14.22 -21.54 -0.49
C LEU A 152 13.83 -21.38 1.00
N LYS A 153 14.31 -22.27 1.88
CA LYS A 153 14.08 -22.14 3.31
C LYS A 153 14.84 -20.94 3.84
N LEU A 154 14.13 -20.04 4.51
CA LEU A 154 14.76 -18.91 5.20
C LEU A 154 15.19 -19.34 6.59
N SER A 155 16.41 -18.99 6.93
CA SER A 155 16.89 -19.05 8.31
C SER A 155 16.83 -17.64 8.87
N TYR A 156 16.08 -17.46 9.94
CA TYR A 156 15.96 -16.17 10.64
C TYR A 156 16.65 -16.28 11.99
N SER A 157 17.37 -15.24 12.36
CA SER A 157 17.68 -15.00 13.77
C SER A 157 16.39 -14.47 14.40
N ILE A 158 15.73 -15.31 15.19
CA ILE A 158 14.53 -14.89 15.92
C ILE A 158 15.02 -14.15 17.17
N PRO A 159 14.72 -12.84 17.33
CA PRO A 159 15.07 -12.14 18.54
C PRO A 159 14.31 -12.77 19.71
N THR A 160 15.02 -13.13 20.76
CA THR A 160 14.46 -13.72 21.99
C THR A 160 14.18 -12.70 23.07
N GLU A 161 14.71 -11.49 22.90
CA GLU A 161 14.59 -10.39 23.83
C GLU A 161 14.20 -9.12 23.09
N VAL A 162 13.47 -8.23 23.77
CA VAL A 162 13.13 -6.90 23.26
C VAL A 162 14.20 -5.92 23.66
N GLU A 163 14.75 -5.17 22.73
CA GLU A 163 15.77 -4.17 22.97
C GLU A 163 15.25 -3.05 23.89
N THR A 164 16.00 -2.78 24.96
CA THR A 164 15.81 -1.57 25.79
C THR A 164 16.64 -0.45 25.22
N LEU A 165 16.04 0.72 25.05
CA LEU A 165 16.71 1.91 24.49
C LEU A 165 17.53 2.62 25.57
N GLU A 166 18.64 2.02 25.96
CA GLU A 166 19.51 2.51 27.04
C GLU A 166 19.95 3.94 26.78
N GLY A 167 19.81 4.79 27.81
CA GLY A 167 20.16 6.20 27.74
C GLY A 167 19.08 7.12 27.15
N PHE A 168 17.93 6.60 26.72
CA PHE A 168 16.84 7.39 26.20
C PHE A 168 16.39 8.49 27.17
N CYS A 169 16.26 8.18 28.46
CA CYS A 169 15.90 9.15 29.49
C CYS A 169 16.96 10.25 29.72
N ALA A 170 18.20 10.06 29.26
CA ALA A 170 19.27 11.03 29.38
C ALA A 170 19.46 11.93 28.15
N LEU A 171 18.76 11.68 27.06
CA LEU A 171 18.86 12.46 25.82
C LEU A 171 18.48 13.93 26.10
N ASP A 172 19.24 14.83 25.51
CA ASP A 172 18.90 16.25 25.41
C ASP A 172 17.99 16.52 24.20
N ARG A 173 17.63 17.77 23.96
CA ARG A 173 16.75 18.17 22.85
C ARG A 173 17.26 17.72 21.49
N ALA A 174 18.55 17.92 21.21
CA ALA A 174 19.16 17.53 19.95
C ALA A 174 19.16 15.99 19.80
N GLY A 175 19.45 15.28 20.89
CA GLY A 175 19.37 13.81 20.92
C GLY A 175 17.95 13.28 20.66
N LEU A 176 16.91 13.96 21.11
CA LEU A 176 15.52 13.59 20.81
C LEU A 176 15.15 13.87 19.34
N GLU A 177 15.61 14.96 18.75
CA GLU A 177 15.42 15.26 17.32
C GLU A 177 16.12 14.22 16.43
N ASP A 178 17.34 13.84 16.77
CA ASP A 178 18.07 12.77 16.10
C ASP A 178 17.35 11.42 16.27
N PHE A 179 16.87 11.12 17.45
CA PHE A 179 16.13 9.90 17.73
C PHE A 179 14.86 9.77 16.86
N VAL A 180 14.04 10.83 16.76
CA VAL A 180 12.85 10.87 15.91
C VAL A 180 13.22 10.59 14.46
N ARG A 181 14.26 11.25 13.95
CA ARG A 181 14.75 11.08 12.58
C ARG A 181 15.25 9.67 12.32
N ASP A 182 16.12 9.15 13.19
CA ASP A 182 16.84 7.89 12.99
C ASP A 182 15.91 6.68 13.10
N TYR A 183 14.90 6.76 13.96
CA TYR A 183 13.86 5.75 14.08
C TYR A 183 12.67 5.97 13.12
N GLY A 184 12.62 7.10 12.40
CA GLY A 184 11.55 7.43 11.45
C GLY A 184 10.17 7.47 12.11
N LEU A 185 10.07 8.14 13.26
CA LEU A 185 8.83 8.20 14.04
C LEU A 185 7.84 9.20 13.42
N ALA A 186 6.55 8.92 13.63
CA ALA A 186 5.45 9.86 13.32
C ALA A 186 5.36 10.97 14.37
N MET A 187 5.77 10.70 15.60
CA MET A 187 5.92 11.68 16.68
C MET A 187 6.97 12.73 16.32
N ASP A 188 6.75 13.96 16.75
CA ASP A 188 7.77 15.01 16.71
C ASP A 188 8.65 15.03 17.98
N ALA A 189 9.59 15.98 18.04
CA ALA A 189 10.50 16.08 19.17
C ALA A 189 9.82 16.51 20.48
N GLU A 190 8.68 17.21 20.42
CA GLU A 190 7.89 17.58 21.61
C GLU A 190 7.14 16.36 22.13
N ASP A 191 6.55 15.58 21.23
CA ASP A 191 5.83 14.36 21.58
C ASP A 191 6.76 13.35 22.25
N ILE A 192 7.96 13.14 21.67
CA ILE A 192 8.93 12.20 22.25
C ILE A 192 9.52 12.72 23.57
N ALA A 193 9.63 14.04 23.76
CA ALA A 193 10.01 14.63 25.04
C ALA A 193 8.93 14.40 26.11
N PHE A 194 7.66 14.43 25.74
CA PHE A 194 6.56 14.06 26.64
C PHE A 194 6.68 12.58 27.05
N CYS A 195 6.92 11.68 26.11
CA CYS A 195 7.17 10.27 26.39
C CYS A 195 8.40 10.07 27.28
N GLN A 196 9.49 10.80 27.04
CA GLN A 196 10.69 10.76 27.88
C GLN A 196 10.39 11.16 29.34
N ALA A 197 9.57 12.21 29.54
CA ALA A 197 9.16 12.62 30.88
C ALA A 197 8.38 11.51 31.62
N TYR A 198 7.53 10.78 30.90
CA TYR A 198 6.83 9.62 31.45
C TYR A 198 7.81 8.52 31.87
N PHE A 199 8.72 8.08 31.01
CA PHE A 199 9.68 7.01 31.33
C PHE A 199 10.68 7.41 32.42
N ARG A 200 11.01 8.71 32.53
CA ARG A 200 11.75 9.24 33.70
C ARG A 200 10.97 9.06 34.99
N SER A 201 9.65 9.25 35.01
CA SER A 201 8.81 9.02 36.18
C SER A 201 8.71 7.54 36.54
N GLU A 202 8.81 6.65 35.55
CA GLU A 202 8.88 5.20 35.73
C GLU A 202 10.27 4.71 36.21
N HIS A 203 11.29 5.59 36.24
CA HIS A 203 12.68 5.28 36.57
C HIS A 203 13.32 4.19 35.69
N ARG A 204 12.95 4.14 34.44
CA ARG A 204 13.49 3.19 33.46
C ARG A 204 13.53 3.77 32.05
N ASP A 205 14.40 3.23 31.22
CA ASP A 205 14.34 3.48 29.79
C ASP A 205 13.25 2.62 29.13
N PRO A 206 12.64 3.07 28.03
CA PRO A 206 11.66 2.30 27.29
C PRO A 206 12.29 1.18 26.48
N THR A 207 11.50 0.18 26.12
CA THR A 207 11.83 -0.74 25.06
C THR A 207 11.49 -0.15 23.70
N ILE A 208 12.14 -0.66 22.63
CA ILE A 208 11.79 -0.26 21.26
C ILE A 208 10.34 -0.56 20.92
N THR A 209 9.78 -1.65 21.45
CA THR A 209 8.38 -2.01 21.25
C THR A 209 7.42 -0.98 21.87
N GLU A 210 7.72 -0.48 23.08
CA GLU A 210 6.90 0.56 23.72
C GLU A 210 6.90 1.83 22.88
N ILE A 211 8.06 2.30 22.43
CA ILE A 211 8.14 3.50 21.58
C ILE A 211 7.39 3.30 20.26
N ARG A 212 7.58 2.17 19.57
CA ARG A 212 6.88 1.88 18.31
C ARG A 212 5.36 1.79 18.49
N MET A 213 4.90 1.20 19.59
CA MET A 213 3.48 1.11 19.89
C MET A 213 2.88 2.49 20.17
N ILE A 214 3.55 3.32 20.98
CA ILE A 214 3.11 4.69 21.26
C ILE A 214 3.08 5.50 19.96
N ASP A 215 4.13 5.44 19.14
CA ASP A 215 4.22 6.12 17.87
C ASP A 215 3.09 5.74 16.92
N THR A 216 2.71 4.47 16.88
CA THR A 216 1.58 3.98 16.07
C THR A 216 0.27 4.63 16.49
N TYR A 217 0.02 4.77 17.80
CA TYR A 217 -1.16 5.46 18.30
C TYR A 217 -1.10 6.98 18.15
N TRP A 218 0.10 7.55 18.14
CA TRP A 218 0.33 9.00 17.94
C TRP A 218 0.20 9.42 16.49
N SER A 219 0.42 8.49 15.59
CA SER A 219 0.33 8.76 14.15
C SER A 219 -1.08 9.25 13.78
N ASP A 220 -1.14 10.26 12.92
CA ASP A 220 -2.42 10.79 12.40
C ASP A 220 -3.02 9.81 11.38
N HIS A 221 -3.52 8.68 11.91
CA HIS A 221 -4.11 7.61 11.12
C HIS A 221 -5.27 8.13 10.29
N CYS A 222 -5.24 7.91 8.98
CA CYS A 222 -6.20 8.45 8.01
C CYS A 222 -6.34 9.97 8.06
N ARG A 223 -5.38 10.67 8.65
CA ARG A 223 -5.32 12.13 8.78
C ARG A 223 -6.54 12.74 9.49
N HIS A 224 -7.13 12.01 10.43
CA HIS A 224 -8.29 12.49 11.18
C HIS A 224 -8.01 13.80 11.91
N THR A 225 -6.85 13.92 12.55
CA THR A 225 -6.42 15.15 13.23
C THR A 225 -6.21 16.28 12.25
N THR A 226 -5.50 16.02 11.13
CA THR A 226 -5.30 16.99 10.05
C THR A 226 -6.62 17.50 9.50
N PHE A 227 -7.55 16.60 9.16
CA PHE A 227 -8.87 16.98 8.62
C PHE A 227 -9.73 17.75 9.62
N SER A 228 -9.52 17.54 10.92
CA SER A 228 -10.26 18.21 11.98
C SER A 228 -9.57 19.47 12.52
N THR A 229 -8.40 19.86 12.00
CA THR A 229 -7.69 21.07 12.39
C THR A 229 -8.50 22.32 12.02
N GLU A 230 -8.65 23.25 12.95
CA GLU A 230 -9.34 24.53 12.70
C GLU A 230 -8.56 25.38 11.70
N LEU A 231 -9.23 25.79 10.63
CA LEU A 231 -8.71 26.71 9.61
C LEU A 231 -9.15 28.13 9.96
N LYS A 232 -8.19 29.02 10.26
CA LYS A 232 -8.45 30.42 10.61
C LYS A 232 -8.20 31.37 9.48
N ASP A 233 -7.08 31.17 8.79
CA ASP A 233 -6.61 32.04 7.72
C ASP A 233 -6.56 31.26 6.41
N VAL A 234 -7.44 31.61 5.48
CA VAL A 234 -7.52 30.97 4.16
C VAL A 234 -7.15 31.98 3.10
N GLU A 235 -6.05 31.73 2.40
CA GLU A 235 -5.55 32.57 1.32
C GLU A 235 -5.55 31.80 0.00
N PHE A 236 -5.85 32.49 -1.08
CA PHE A 236 -5.84 31.95 -2.44
C PHE A 236 -4.65 32.48 -3.21
N GLY A 237 -3.81 31.59 -3.72
CA GLY A 237 -2.69 31.98 -4.59
C GLY A 237 -3.15 32.59 -5.89
N GLU A 238 -2.31 33.43 -6.48
CA GLU A 238 -2.56 34.03 -7.79
C GLU A 238 -2.53 32.94 -8.89
N GLY A 239 -3.46 33.02 -9.83
CA GLY A 239 -3.51 32.09 -10.94
C GLY A 239 -4.89 31.98 -11.60
N TYR A 240 -4.95 31.19 -12.66
CA TYR A 240 -6.17 30.98 -13.46
C TYR A 240 -7.37 30.48 -12.63
N TYR A 241 -7.13 29.64 -11.62
CA TYR A 241 -8.19 29.05 -10.80
C TYR A 241 -8.55 29.85 -9.55
N ARG A 242 -7.93 30.99 -9.30
CA ARG A 242 -8.21 31.81 -8.10
C ARG A 242 -9.69 32.15 -7.95
N THR A 243 -10.27 32.79 -8.95
CA THR A 243 -11.68 33.24 -8.89
C THR A 243 -12.69 32.08 -8.69
N PRO A 244 -12.60 30.97 -9.43
CA PRO A 244 -13.45 29.81 -9.16
C PRO A 244 -13.30 29.25 -7.75
N MET A 245 -12.07 29.17 -7.22
CA MET A 245 -11.82 28.67 -5.86
C MET A 245 -12.39 29.59 -4.78
N GLU A 246 -12.17 30.90 -4.89
CA GLU A 246 -12.76 31.91 -4.00
C GLU A 246 -14.29 31.85 -4.01
N SER A 247 -14.90 31.75 -5.19
CA SER A 247 -16.36 31.65 -5.35
C SER A 247 -16.91 30.37 -4.70
N THR A 248 -16.22 29.24 -4.89
CA THR A 248 -16.61 27.95 -4.30
C THR A 248 -16.49 27.99 -2.77
N TYR A 249 -15.41 28.57 -2.26
CA TYR A 249 -15.21 28.73 -0.82
C TYR A 249 -16.27 29.62 -0.19
N GLN A 250 -16.64 30.74 -0.85
CA GLN A 250 -17.73 31.59 -0.40
C GLN A 250 -19.06 30.84 -0.37
N SER A 251 -19.38 30.06 -1.39
CA SER A 251 -20.58 29.21 -1.44
C SER A 251 -20.60 28.18 -0.29
N TYR A 252 -19.44 27.64 0.08
CA TYR A 252 -19.32 26.78 1.25
C TYR A 252 -19.63 27.54 2.53
N LEU A 253 -19.06 28.75 2.75
CA LEU A 253 -19.30 29.55 3.94
C LEU A 253 -20.78 29.95 4.07
N ASP A 254 -21.43 30.35 2.98
CA ASP A 254 -22.87 30.69 2.95
C ASP A 254 -23.74 29.46 3.32
N THR A 255 -23.41 28.31 2.77
CA THR A 255 -24.09 27.04 3.09
C THR A 255 -23.88 26.65 4.55
N ARG A 256 -22.70 26.84 5.05
CA ARG A 256 -22.32 26.56 6.43
C ARG A 256 -23.08 27.45 7.42
N GLU A 257 -23.17 28.73 7.16
CA GLU A 257 -23.94 29.67 7.97
C GLU A 257 -25.43 29.27 8.04
N ASP A 258 -26.02 28.85 6.91
CA ASP A 258 -27.39 28.35 6.89
C ASP A 258 -27.58 27.06 7.71
N ILE A 259 -26.63 26.11 7.61
CA ILE A 259 -26.72 24.81 8.31
C ILE A 259 -26.47 24.93 9.79
N PHE A 260 -25.44 25.71 10.19
CA PHE A 260 -25.00 25.81 11.59
C PHE A 260 -25.46 27.08 12.28
N LYS A 261 -26.49 27.74 11.78
CA LYS A 261 -26.98 29.01 12.31
C LYS A 261 -27.04 29.03 13.84
N GLY A 262 -26.25 29.95 14.42
CA GLY A 262 -26.17 30.15 15.87
C GLY A 262 -25.30 29.14 16.63
N ARG A 263 -24.64 28.17 15.98
CA ARG A 263 -23.73 27.23 16.61
C ARG A 263 -22.31 27.77 16.59
N LYS A 264 -21.74 28.05 17.78
CA LYS A 264 -20.36 28.52 17.95
C LYS A 264 -19.34 27.41 18.16
N ASP A 265 -19.81 26.21 18.41
CA ASP A 265 -18.99 25.01 18.63
C ASP A 265 -18.46 24.37 17.34
N LYS A 266 -18.84 24.89 16.20
CA LYS A 266 -18.41 24.40 14.89
C LYS A 266 -17.40 25.37 14.27
N PHE A 267 -16.20 24.90 14.02
CA PHE A 267 -15.15 25.64 13.33
C PHE A 267 -14.98 25.15 11.89
N VAL A 268 -14.34 25.96 11.07
CA VAL A 268 -14.00 25.60 9.67
C VAL A 268 -12.85 24.62 9.70
N CYS A 269 -13.02 23.47 9.06
CA CYS A 269 -11.97 22.47 8.87
C CYS A 269 -12.22 21.67 7.58
N LEU A 270 -11.24 20.88 7.14
CA LEU A 270 -11.39 20.07 5.92
C LEU A 270 -12.51 19.03 6.05
N MET A 271 -12.70 18.45 7.22
CA MET A 271 -13.78 17.49 7.48
C MET A 271 -15.16 18.17 7.38
N ASP A 272 -15.29 19.39 7.89
CA ASP A 272 -16.52 20.16 7.77
C ASP A 272 -16.87 20.44 6.30
N LEU A 273 -15.86 20.85 5.52
CA LEU A 273 -16.01 21.10 4.09
C LEU A 273 -16.41 19.82 3.35
N ALA A 274 -15.77 18.68 3.63
CA ALA A 274 -16.09 17.41 2.99
C ALA A 274 -17.53 16.94 3.27
N LEU A 275 -18.05 17.18 4.48
CA LEU A 275 -19.39 16.76 4.88
C LEU A 275 -20.50 17.76 4.53
N MET A 276 -20.17 18.95 4.07
CA MET A 276 -21.16 20.03 3.88
C MET A 276 -22.22 19.70 2.86
N GLY A 277 -21.85 19.06 1.76
CA GLY A 277 -22.80 18.64 0.71
C GLY A 277 -23.87 17.66 1.26
N MET A 278 -23.45 16.66 1.99
CA MET A 278 -24.36 15.69 2.63
C MET A 278 -25.29 16.39 3.63
N ARG A 279 -24.76 17.26 4.48
CA ARG A 279 -25.54 18.01 5.48
C ARG A 279 -26.59 18.91 4.83
N LYS A 280 -26.25 19.54 3.71
CA LYS A 280 -27.20 20.34 2.92
C LYS A 280 -28.33 19.48 2.36
N LEU A 281 -28.00 18.38 1.71
CA LEU A 281 -29.00 17.46 1.15
C LEU A 281 -29.91 16.89 2.26
N LYS A 282 -29.36 16.55 3.41
CA LYS A 282 -30.13 16.11 4.57
C LYS A 282 -31.11 17.20 5.05
N LYS A 283 -30.66 18.45 5.18
CA LYS A 283 -31.49 19.59 5.55
C LYS A 283 -32.62 19.84 4.54
N GLU A 284 -32.38 19.61 3.25
CA GLU A 284 -33.35 19.72 2.18
C GLU A 284 -34.30 18.53 2.10
N GLY A 285 -34.14 17.51 2.95
CA GLY A 285 -35.00 16.30 2.96
C GLY A 285 -34.78 15.38 1.77
N LYS A 286 -33.59 15.42 1.15
CA LYS A 286 -33.26 14.59 -0.03
C LYS A 286 -32.56 13.27 0.31
N LEU A 287 -32.35 12.97 1.60
CA LEU A 287 -31.71 11.75 2.07
C LEU A 287 -32.64 11.01 3.04
N GLN A 288 -33.93 10.88 2.67
CA GLN A 288 -34.94 10.25 3.53
C GLN A 288 -34.82 8.72 3.56
N ASP A 289 -34.20 8.14 2.54
CA ASP A 289 -33.92 6.72 2.37
C ASP A 289 -32.59 6.30 3.01
N MET A 290 -31.81 7.27 3.51
CA MET A 290 -30.58 6.99 4.25
C MET A 290 -30.91 6.50 5.65
N GLU A 291 -30.45 5.30 5.98
CA GLU A 291 -30.53 4.79 7.35
C GLU A 291 -29.61 5.58 8.28
N GLU A 292 -30.15 5.94 9.46
CA GLU A 292 -29.37 6.53 10.55
C GLU A 292 -29.11 5.46 11.62
N SER A 293 -27.89 5.00 11.71
CA SER A 293 -27.44 4.04 12.70
C SER A 293 -26.46 4.70 13.68
N ASP A 294 -26.42 4.19 14.91
CA ASP A 294 -25.40 4.57 15.91
C ASP A 294 -23.99 4.15 15.46
N GLU A 295 -23.89 3.17 14.57
CA GLU A 295 -22.64 2.77 13.91
C GLU A 295 -22.45 3.56 12.60
N ILE A 296 -21.55 4.54 12.63
CA ILE A 296 -21.28 5.43 11.49
C ILE A 296 -20.17 4.91 10.55
N ASN A 297 -19.99 3.60 10.47
CA ASN A 297 -18.92 2.97 9.66
C ASN A 297 -19.27 2.79 8.19
N ALA A 298 -20.55 2.91 7.84
CA ALA A 298 -21.04 2.72 6.49
C ALA A 298 -22.18 3.70 6.18
N CYS A 299 -22.43 3.93 4.90
CA CYS A 299 -23.65 4.57 4.43
C CYS A 299 -24.61 3.48 3.98
N SER A 300 -25.82 3.43 4.53
CA SER A 300 -26.84 2.45 4.17
C SER A 300 -28.06 3.15 3.58
N VAL A 301 -28.62 2.54 2.55
CA VAL A 301 -29.84 3.01 1.90
C VAL A 301 -30.90 1.91 1.99
N ILE A 302 -32.10 2.28 2.43
CA ILE A 302 -33.24 1.37 2.48
C ILE A 302 -33.88 1.32 1.10
N VAL A 303 -34.01 0.13 0.54
CA VAL A 303 -34.66 -0.08 -0.76
C VAL A 303 -35.76 -1.15 -0.67
N PRO A 304 -36.93 -0.92 -1.25
CA PRO A 304 -37.94 -1.96 -1.37
C PRO A 304 -37.51 -2.98 -2.43
N VAL A 305 -37.52 -4.25 -2.07
CA VAL A 305 -37.20 -5.37 -2.97
C VAL A 305 -38.38 -6.31 -3.07
N GLU A 306 -38.80 -6.62 -4.30
CA GLU A 306 -39.79 -7.65 -4.52
C GLU A 306 -39.15 -9.04 -4.49
N MET A 307 -39.54 -9.85 -3.52
CA MET A 307 -39.08 -11.21 -3.33
C MET A 307 -40.10 -12.21 -3.84
N ASP A 308 -39.67 -13.18 -4.65
CA ASP A 308 -40.49 -14.28 -5.13
C ASP A 308 -40.20 -15.54 -4.32
N TYR A 309 -41.15 -15.93 -3.46
CA TYR A 309 -41.08 -17.16 -2.66
C TYR A 309 -41.94 -18.29 -3.24
N GLY A 310 -42.43 -18.12 -4.48
CA GLY A 310 -43.16 -19.14 -5.21
C GLY A 310 -44.70 -19.01 -5.14
N ASP A 311 -45.25 -18.21 -4.23
CA ASP A 311 -46.71 -17.95 -4.14
C ASP A 311 -47.05 -16.60 -4.76
N ALA A 312 -46.97 -15.52 -3.98
CA ALA A 312 -47.14 -14.16 -4.46
C ALA A 312 -45.92 -13.32 -4.11
N PRO A 313 -45.53 -12.36 -4.95
CA PRO A 313 -44.41 -11.46 -4.62
C PRO A 313 -44.67 -10.72 -3.30
N VAL A 314 -43.62 -10.69 -2.45
CA VAL A 314 -43.66 -9.98 -1.18
C VAL A 314 -42.59 -8.87 -1.25
N THR A 315 -43.00 -7.64 -0.89
CA THR A 315 -42.05 -6.52 -0.82
C THR A 315 -41.41 -6.50 0.56
N GLU A 316 -40.07 -6.55 0.59
CA GLU A 316 -39.25 -6.44 1.80
C GLU A 316 -38.36 -5.21 1.75
N GLU A 317 -38.08 -4.62 2.89
CA GLU A 317 -37.09 -3.56 2.99
C GLU A 317 -35.69 -4.15 3.20
N TRP A 318 -34.81 -3.86 2.26
CA TRP A 318 -33.41 -4.32 2.30
C TRP A 318 -32.48 -3.13 2.49
N LEU A 319 -31.33 -3.37 3.17
CA LEU A 319 -30.27 -2.39 3.34
C LEU A 319 -29.19 -2.63 2.28
N ILE A 320 -28.91 -1.61 1.47
CA ILE A 320 -27.73 -1.58 0.62
C ILE A 320 -26.63 -0.80 1.34
N PHE A 321 -25.50 -1.47 1.63
CA PHE A 321 -24.35 -0.87 2.28
C PHE A 321 -23.37 -0.32 1.26
N PHE A 322 -22.98 0.94 1.44
CA PHE A 322 -21.87 1.55 0.73
C PHE A 322 -20.73 1.76 1.72
N LYS A 323 -19.69 0.96 1.60
CA LYS A 323 -18.49 1.09 2.41
C LYS A 323 -17.29 1.40 1.52
N ASN A 324 -16.62 2.52 1.82
CA ASN A 324 -15.31 2.83 1.26
C ASN A 324 -14.26 2.57 2.35
N GLU A 325 -13.48 1.52 2.20
CA GLU A 325 -12.41 1.18 3.13
C GLU A 325 -11.13 1.87 2.67
N THR A 326 -10.63 2.79 3.48
CA THR A 326 -9.38 3.53 3.22
C THR A 326 -8.20 2.99 4.00
N HIS A 327 -8.42 2.00 4.86
CA HIS A 327 -7.36 1.40 5.66
C HIS A 327 -6.64 0.33 4.85
N ASN A 328 -5.31 0.36 4.95
CA ASN A 328 -4.52 -0.73 4.43
C ASN A 328 -4.83 -2.00 5.23
N HIS A 329 -5.13 -3.08 4.54
CA HIS A 329 -5.10 -4.36 5.21
C HIS A 329 -3.69 -4.59 5.75
N PRO A 330 -3.53 -4.95 7.02
CA PRO A 330 -2.27 -5.50 7.49
C PRO A 330 -2.05 -6.80 6.72
N THR A 331 -1.13 -6.76 5.80
CA THR A 331 -0.68 -7.92 5.04
C THR A 331 0.42 -8.63 5.79
#